data_c8d8cffff3a04d20eecdcad8d6e6f10c
#
_entry.id   c8d8cffff3a04d20eecdcad8d6e6f10c
#
_cell.length_a   1.000
_cell.length_b   1.000
_cell.length_c   1.000
_cell.angle_alpha   90.00
_cell.angle_beta   90.00
_cell.angle_gamma   90.00
#
_symmetry.space_group_name_H-M   'P 1'
#
loop_
_entity.id
_entity.type
_entity.pdbx_description
1 polymer ?
#
loop_
_entity_poly.entity_id
_entity_poly.type
_entity_poly.pdbx_seq_one_letter_code
_entity_poly.pdbx_strand_id
1 'polypeptide(L)'
;YSGDKLCYTQWLAENFNDEANVLMAFNKFIKDFDTVIHFNGNSFDIPFVTERGKKYNLEFDFDNYQSIDIYKPVSKLNHILKMENNKQKSFEKLLGINRSDPFSGGDLIEVFKHYVESKDERLLFPLLLHNKEDVWNMGVLTDLLSISDIFEYKYKVNSYEIHEYKNFDGDIQQELLVSIILNNAVPVNISHNFN
;
A
#
# COMPACT_ATOMS: atom_id res chain seq x y z
N TYR A 1 4.84 -14.05 -5.65
CA TYR A 1 6.11 -14.77 -5.46
C TYR A 1 6.03 -16.13 -6.14
N SER A 2 6.93 -16.42 -7.03
CA SER A 2 7.10 -17.77 -7.58
C SER A 2 8.44 -18.31 -7.07
N GLY A 3 8.40 -19.14 -6.02
CA GLY A 3 9.61 -19.57 -5.32
C GLY A 3 10.33 -18.40 -4.64
N ASP A 4 11.66 -18.42 -4.61
CA ASP A 4 12.49 -17.38 -3.98
C ASP A 4 12.69 -16.12 -4.85
N LYS A 5 11.93 -15.96 -5.94
CA LYS A 5 12.11 -14.85 -6.89
C LYS A 5 10.87 -13.96 -6.92
N LEU A 6 11.09 -12.65 -6.81
CA LEU A 6 10.08 -11.64 -7.10
C LEU A 6 10.03 -11.45 -8.62
N CYS A 7 8.86 -11.69 -9.22
CA CYS A 7 8.60 -11.46 -10.63
C CYS A 7 7.69 -10.23 -10.78
N TYR A 8 8.03 -9.38 -11.73
CA TYR A 8 7.22 -8.22 -12.09
C TYR A 8 6.70 -8.39 -13.51
N THR A 9 5.41 -8.22 -13.68
CA THR A 9 4.74 -8.25 -14.98
C THR A 9 3.89 -7.00 -15.12
N GLN A 10 3.97 -6.35 -16.27
CA GLN A 10 3.21 -5.16 -16.60
C GLN A 10 2.63 -5.28 -18.01
N TRP A 11 1.38 -4.86 -18.18
CA TRP A 11 0.73 -4.74 -19.47
C TRP A 11 0.37 -3.28 -19.70
N LEU A 12 0.56 -2.80 -20.90
CA LEU A 12 0.20 -1.46 -21.32
C LEU A 12 -0.77 -1.54 -22.51
N ALA A 13 -1.87 -0.80 -22.40
CA ALA A 13 -2.70 -0.50 -23.55
C ALA A 13 -2.07 0.65 -24.33
N GLU A 14 -1.67 0.42 -25.58
CA GLU A 14 -1.08 1.47 -26.42
C GLU A 14 -2.09 2.50 -26.94
N ASN A 15 -3.35 2.16 -26.81
CA ASN A 15 -4.49 3.01 -27.15
C ASN A 15 -5.75 2.48 -26.43
N PHE A 16 -6.85 3.23 -26.51
CA PHE A 16 -8.09 2.86 -25.84
C PHE A 16 -8.74 1.54 -26.35
N ASN A 17 -8.41 1.09 -27.58
CA ASN A 17 -8.95 -0.17 -28.13
C ASN A 17 -8.22 -1.41 -27.58
N ASP A 18 -7.01 -1.24 -27.05
CA ASP A 18 -6.23 -2.35 -26.50
C ASP A 18 -6.63 -2.73 -25.07
N GLU A 19 -7.54 -1.99 -24.46
CA GLU A 19 -8.00 -2.26 -23.11
C GLU A 19 -8.49 -3.70 -22.91
N ALA A 20 -9.23 -4.23 -23.88
CA ALA A 20 -9.73 -5.62 -23.83
C ALA A 20 -8.57 -6.62 -23.74
N ASN A 21 -7.49 -6.40 -24.50
CA ASN A 21 -6.33 -7.30 -24.52
C ASN A 21 -5.59 -7.28 -23.18
N VAL A 22 -5.43 -6.11 -22.59
CA VAL A 22 -4.81 -5.95 -21.24
C VAL A 22 -5.66 -6.65 -20.19
N LEU A 23 -6.96 -6.44 -20.19
CA LEU A 23 -7.87 -7.08 -19.25
C LEU A 23 -7.91 -8.61 -19.41
N MET A 24 -7.87 -9.12 -20.64
CA MET A 24 -7.79 -10.58 -20.90
C MET A 24 -6.48 -11.16 -20.37
N ALA A 25 -5.35 -10.48 -20.62
CA ALA A 25 -4.05 -10.92 -20.14
C ALA A 25 -4.02 -10.95 -18.59
N PHE A 26 -4.52 -9.90 -17.94
CA PHE A 26 -4.63 -9.83 -16.49
C PHE A 26 -5.56 -10.89 -15.91
N ASN A 27 -6.76 -11.10 -16.53
CA ASN A 27 -7.71 -12.12 -16.09
C ASN A 27 -7.13 -13.53 -16.15
N LYS A 28 -6.30 -13.80 -17.16
CA LYS A 28 -5.58 -15.08 -17.25
C LYS A 28 -4.51 -15.19 -16.17
N PHE A 29 -3.73 -14.13 -15.98
CA PHE A 29 -2.60 -14.11 -15.05
C PHE A 29 -3.03 -14.26 -13.60
N ILE A 30 -4.09 -13.55 -13.17
CA ILE A 30 -4.49 -13.54 -11.77
C ILE A 30 -4.97 -14.91 -11.29
N LYS A 31 -5.43 -15.79 -12.19
CA LYS A 31 -5.91 -17.14 -11.85
C LYS A 31 -4.84 -18.08 -11.30
N ASP A 32 -3.57 -17.74 -11.47
CA ASP A 32 -2.45 -18.53 -10.97
C ASP A 32 -2.12 -18.20 -9.49
N PHE A 33 -2.89 -17.31 -8.85
CA PHE A 33 -2.68 -16.83 -7.48
C PHE A 33 -3.92 -17.06 -6.62
N ASP A 34 -3.71 -17.11 -5.32
CA ASP A 34 -4.77 -17.23 -4.29
C ASP A 34 -4.92 -15.96 -3.45
N THR A 35 -3.94 -15.06 -3.51
CA THR A 35 -3.86 -13.86 -2.68
C THR A 35 -3.58 -12.63 -3.53
N VAL A 36 -4.31 -11.56 -3.27
CA VAL A 36 -4.11 -10.24 -3.88
C VAL A 36 -3.76 -9.24 -2.80
N ILE A 37 -2.60 -8.61 -2.94
CA ILE A 37 -2.14 -7.54 -2.05
C ILE A 37 -2.30 -6.22 -2.81
N HIS A 38 -2.90 -5.23 -2.18
CA HIS A 38 -3.16 -3.94 -2.79
C HIS A 38 -3.14 -2.79 -1.77
N PHE A 39 -3.11 -1.57 -2.27
CA PHE A 39 -3.22 -0.36 -1.47
C PHE A 39 -4.49 0.40 -1.84
N ASN A 40 -5.54 0.27 -1.02
CA ASN A 40 -6.88 0.85 -1.26
C ASN A 40 -7.59 0.32 -2.53
N GLY A 41 -7.19 -0.84 -3.03
CA GLY A 41 -7.74 -1.44 -4.24
C GLY A 41 -9.23 -1.77 -4.14
N ASN A 42 -9.74 -2.05 -2.93
CA ASN A 42 -11.17 -2.28 -2.69
C ASN A 42 -12.03 -1.07 -3.06
N SER A 43 -11.48 0.14 -2.98
CA SER A 43 -12.20 1.38 -3.32
C SER A 43 -11.98 1.85 -4.75
N PHE A 44 -10.90 1.38 -5.43
CA PHE A 44 -10.51 1.88 -6.74
C PHE A 44 -10.23 0.76 -7.76
N ASP A 45 -9.14 0.01 -7.60
CA ASP A 45 -8.65 -0.89 -8.65
C ASP A 45 -9.61 -2.06 -8.90
N ILE A 46 -10.08 -2.69 -7.83
CA ILE A 46 -10.96 -3.87 -7.92
C ILE A 46 -12.30 -3.51 -8.57
N PRO A 47 -13.04 -2.48 -8.11
CA PRO A 47 -14.27 -2.05 -8.78
C PRO A 47 -14.02 -1.63 -10.22
N PHE A 48 -12.95 -0.90 -10.50
CA PHE A 48 -12.63 -0.46 -11.85
C PHE A 48 -12.40 -1.64 -12.79
N VAL A 49 -11.52 -2.58 -12.43
CA VAL A 49 -11.23 -3.77 -13.25
C VAL A 49 -12.47 -4.62 -13.45
N THR A 50 -13.29 -4.81 -12.41
CA THR A 50 -14.53 -5.56 -12.47
C THR A 50 -15.53 -4.95 -13.47
N GLU A 51 -15.77 -3.64 -13.36
CA GLU A 51 -16.70 -2.95 -14.25
C GLU A 51 -16.19 -2.89 -15.70
N ARG A 52 -14.89 -2.67 -15.89
CA ARG A 52 -14.31 -2.69 -17.25
C ARG A 52 -14.33 -4.09 -17.84
N GLY A 53 -14.10 -5.12 -17.03
CA GLY A 53 -14.20 -6.52 -17.46
C GLY A 53 -15.58 -6.87 -18.01
N LYS A 54 -16.66 -6.47 -17.33
CA LYS A 54 -18.05 -6.70 -17.77
C LYS A 54 -18.30 -6.20 -19.20
N LYS A 55 -17.71 -5.05 -19.56
CA LYS A 55 -17.84 -4.48 -20.92
C LYS A 55 -17.34 -5.43 -22.01
N TYR A 56 -16.39 -6.29 -21.68
CA TYR A 56 -15.75 -7.23 -22.60
C TYR A 56 -16.14 -8.69 -22.33
N ASN A 57 -17.18 -8.92 -21.53
CA ASN A 57 -17.63 -10.26 -21.11
C ASN A 57 -16.53 -11.05 -20.37
N LEU A 58 -15.66 -10.33 -19.63
CA LEU A 58 -14.66 -10.92 -18.75
C LEU A 58 -15.18 -10.85 -17.30
N GLU A 59 -15.17 -11.99 -16.64
CA GLU A 59 -15.53 -12.09 -15.24
C GLU A 59 -14.28 -12.01 -14.37
N PHE A 60 -14.29 -11.06 -13.44
CA PHE A 60 -13.29 -10.93 -12.39
C PHE A 60 -13.97 -11.16 -11.04
N ASP A 61 -13.76 -12.33 -10.48
CA ASP A 61 -14.31 -12.73 -9.17
C ASP A 61 -13.24 -12.58 -8.08
N PHE A 62 -13.10 -11.36 -7.58
CA PHE A 62 -12.12 -11.06 -6.52
C PHE A 62 -12.50 -11.65 -5.16
N ASP A 63 -13.73 -12.09 -4.93
CA ASP A 63 -14.15 -12.71 -3.68
C ASP A 63 -13.51 -14.10 -3.48
N ASN A 64 -13.02 -14.71 -4.56
CA ASN A 64 -12.29 -15.98 -4.52
C ASN A 64 -10.84 -15.84 -4.07
N TYR A 65 -10.33 -14.62 -3.88
CA TYR A 65 -8.95 -14.36 -3.47
C TYR A 65 -8.87 -13.89 -2.03
N GLN A 66 -7.81 -14.29 -1.33
CA GLN A 66 -7.45 -13.63 -0.08
C GLN A 66 -7.02 -12.19 -0.40
N SER A 67 -7.81 -11.22 0.04
CA SER A 67 -7.55 -9.80 -0.20
C SER A 67 -6.83 -9.18 0.99
N ILE A 68 -5.63 -8.62 0.77
CA ILE A 68 -4.85 -7.91 1.78
C ILE A 68 -4.77 -6.44 1.37
N ASP A 69 -5.59 -5.61 2.00
CA ASP A 69 -5.58 -4.16 1.80
C ASP A 69 -4.66 -3.50 2.83
N ILE A 70 -3.48 -3.05 2.38
CA ILE A 70 -2.52 -2.39 3.26
C ILE A 70 -3.07 -1.04 3.76
N TYR A 71 -3.79 -0.31 2.91
CA TYR A 71 -4.32 1.01 3.25
C TYR A 71 -5.26 0.98 4.44
N LYS A 72 -6.15 0.00 4.49
CA LYS A 72 -7.25 -0.06 5.46
C LYS A 72 -6.78 -0.05 6.93
N PRO A 73 -5.81 -0.86 7.36
CA PRO A 73 -5.25 -0.77 8.71
C PRO A 73 -4.37 0.46 8.92
N VAL A 74 -3.47 0.80 7.97
CA VAL A 74 -2.48 1.87 8.20
C VAL A 74 -3.09 3.27 8.16
N SER A 75 -4.15 3.50 7.40
CA SER A 75 -4.83 4.79 7.35
C SER A 75 -5.42 5.21 8.70
N LYS A 76 -5.80 4.25 9.54
CA LYS A 76 -6.29 4.49 10.91
C LYS A 76 -5.18 4.97 11.84
N LEU A 77 -3.94 4.68 11.50
CA LEU A 77 -2.75 5.02 12.29
C LEU A 77 -2.12 6.36 11.86
N ASN A 78 -2.73 7.06 10.92
CA ASN A 78 -2.22 8.32 10.37
C ASN A 78 -1.79 9.31 11.45
N HIS A 79 -2.62 9.51 12.47
CA HIS A 79 -2.36 10.44 13.57
C HIS A 79 -1.17 10.00 14.45
N ILE A 80 -0.98 8.69 14.64
CA ILE A 80 0.13 8.11 15.40
C ILE A 80 1.42 8.20 14.60
N LEU A 81 1.33 7.92 13.29
CA LEU A 81 2.46 7.98 12.36
C LEU A 81 2.79 9.42 11.92
N LYS A 82 1.98 10.40 12.34
CA LYS A 82 2.14 11.84 11.99
C LYS A 82 2.22 12.07 10.48
N MET A 83 1.35 11.37 9.73
CA MET A 83 1.32 11.45 8.27
C MET A 83 0.57 12.70 7.80
N GLU A 84 1.08 13.36 6.77
CA GLU A 84 0.40 14.50 6.13
C GLU A 84 -0.87 14.07 5.37
N ASN A 85 -0.85 12.87 4.81
CA ASN A 85 -1.96 12.27 4.06
C ASN A 85 -1.82 10.75 3.99
N ASN A 86 -2.85 10.07 3.46
CA ASN A 86 -2.90 8.61 3.34
C ASN A 86 -2.54 8.09 1.93
N LYS A 87 -1.77 8.83 1.15
CA LYS A 87 -1.33 8.35 -0.17
C LYS A 87 -0.22 7.31 -0.02
N GLN A 88 -0.16 6.35 -0.94
CA GLN A 88 0.87 5.31 -0.96
C GLN A 88 2.29 5.90 -0.89
N LYS A 89 2.58 6.92 -1.70
CA LYS A 89 3.88 7.63 -1.73
C LYS A 89 4.28 8.21 -0.37
N SER A 90 3.32 8.60 0.47
CA SER A 90 3.62 9.11 1.82
C SER A 90 4.07 8.01 2.76
N PHE A 91 3.44 6.83 2.69
CA PHE A 91 3.86 5.67 3.47
C PHE A 91 5.19 5.10 2.97
N GLU A 92 5.44 5.12 1.68
CA GLU A 92 6.74 4.76 1.12
C GLU A 92 7.85 5.67 1.64
N LYS A 93 7.63 6.98 1.65
CA LYS A 93 8.56 7.95 2.22
C LYS A 93 8.82 7.70 3.71
N LEU A 94 7.79 7.33 4.47
CA LEU A 94 7.93 6.93 5.89
C LEU A 94 8.90 5.75 6.05
N LEU A 95 8.86 4.78 5.12
CA LEU A 95 9.75 3.62 5.11
C LEU A 95 11.11 3.90 4.45
N GLY A 96 11.41 5.14 4.11
CA GLY A 96 12.67 5.53 3.48
C GLY A 96 12.76 5.21 1.99
N ILE A 97 11.65 4.85 1.33
CA ILE A 97 11.61 4.62 -0.11
C ILE A 97 11.54 5.97 -0.82
N ASN A 98 12.53 6.22 -1.67
CA ASN A 98 12.57 7.38 -2.54
C ASN A 98 12.24 6.96 -3.96
N ARG A 99 11.10 7.42 -4.48
CA ARG A 99 10.71 7.16 -5.86
C ARG A 99 11.52 8.00 -6.84
N SER A 100 11.73 7.43 -8.02
CA SER A 100 12.22 8.16 -9.19
C SER A 100 11.07 8.84 -9.95
N ASP A 101 9.84 8.36 -9.77
CA ASP A 101 8.63 8.91 -10.37
C ASP A 101 8.13 10.15 -9.61
N PRO A 102 8.16 11.36 -10.23
CA PRO A 102 7.68 12.60 -9.62
C PRO A 102 6.17 12.83 -9.82
N PHE A 103 5.50 12.07 -10.71
CA PHE A 103 4.14 12.36 -11.16
C PHE A 103 3.08 11.86 -10.19
N SER A 104 1.93 12.52 -10.17
CA SER A 104 0.72 11.98 -9.58
C SER A 104 -0.05 11.15 -10.61
N GLY A 105 -0.94 10.24 -10.15
CA GLY A 105 -1.81 9.49 -11.06
C GLY A 105 -2.66 10.39 -11.96
N GLY A 106 -3.07 11.59 -11.47
CA GLY A 106 -3.80 12.57 -12.28
C GLY A 106 -2.98 13.13 -13.44
N ASP A 107 -1.71 13.43 -13.20
CA ASP A 107 -0.81 13.93 -14.24
C ASP A 107 -0.62 12.89 -15.36
N LEU A 108 -0.58 11.62 -14.99
CA LEU A 108 -0.36 10.52 -15.94
C LEU A 108 -1.55 10.28 -16.87
N ILE A 109 -2.76 10.67 -16.50
CA ILE A 109 -3.91 10.63 -17.41
C ILE A 109 -3.66 11.53 -18.62
N GLU A 110 -3.14 12.72 -18.39
CA GLU A 110 -2.82 13.65 -19.49
C GLU A 110 -1.61 13.16 -20.29
N VAL A 111 -0.60 12.62 -19.64
CA VAL A 111 0.56 12.01 -20.32
C VAL A 111 0.10 10.86 -21.23
N PHE A 112 -0.82 10.01 -20.76
CA PHE A 112 -1.35 8.91 -21.57
C PHE A 112 -2.16 9.41 -22.79
N LYS A 113 -3.01 10.44 -22.64
CA LYS A 113 -3.74 11.05 -23.74
C LYS A 113 -2.78 11.58 -24.82
N HIS A 114 -1.76 12.31 -24.39
CA HIS A 114 -0.73 12.81 -25.29
C HIS A 114 0.04 11.68 -26.00
N TYR A 115 0.34 10.59 -25.28
CA TYR A 115 0.96 9.42 -25.90
C TYR A 115 0.05 8.80 -26.97
N VAL A 116 -1.23 8.63 -26.69
CA VAL A 116 -2.17 8.03 -27.65
C VAL A 116 -2.27 8.87 -28.94
N GLU A 117 -2.24 10.21 -28.81
CA GLU A 117 -2.31 11.15 -29.94
C GLU A 117 -1.01 11.26 -30.73
N SER A 118 0.13 11.42 -30.02
CA SER A 118 1.41 11.72 -30.64
C SER A 118 2.23 10.47 -31.00
N LYS A 119 1.98 9.35 -30.32
CA LYS A 119 2.81 8.14 -30.36
C LYS A 119 4.27 8.39 -29.99
N ASP A 120 4.52 9.41 -29.18
CA ASP A 120 5.87 9.71 -28.68
C ASP A 120 6.26 8.70 -27.58
N GLU A 121 7.15 7.78 -27.91
CA GLU A 121 7.61 6.72 -27.00
C GLU A 121 8.25 7.27 -25.71
N ARG A 122 8.73 8.53 -25.71
CA ARG A 122 9.29 9.15 -24.50
C ARG A 122 8.25 9.29 -23.38
N LEU A 123 6.97 9.38 -23.74
CA LEU A 123 5.84 9.45 -22.81
C LEU A 123 5.51 8.11 -22.16
N LEU A 124 6.01 7.00 -22.71
CA LEU A 124 5.84 5.67 -22.09
C LEU A 124 6.63 5.52 -20.81
N PHE A 125 7.81 6.12 -20.75
CA PHE A 125 8.71 5.96 -19.60
C PHE A 125 8.04 6.38 -18.27
N PRO A 126 7.47 7.59 -18.13
CA PRO A 126 6.80 7.97 -16.88
C PRO A 126 5.59 7.10 -16.56
N LEU A 127 4.80 6.67 -17.56
CA LEU A 127 3.65 5.79 -17.36
C LEU A 127 4.07 4.43 -16.79
N LEU A 128 5.08 3.83 -17.40
CA LEU A 128 5.59 2.53 -16.98
C LEU A 128 6.30 2.60 -15.63
N LEU A 129 7.08 3.67 -15.39
CA LEU A 129 7.81 3.86 -14.13
C LEU A 129 6.86 4.02 -12.95
N HIS A 130 5.84 4.85 -13.08
CA HIS A 130 4.85 5.06 -12.02
C HIS A 130 4.19 3.76 -11.58
N ASN A 131 3.62 3.02 -12.53
CA ASN A 131 2.96 1.75 -12.23
C ASN A 131 3.97 0.71 -11.69
N LYS A 132 5.20 0.68 -12.22
CA LYS A 132 6.24 -0.20 -11.70
C LYS A 132 6.54 0.10 -10.23
N GLU A 133 6.73 1.35 -9.86
CA GLU A 133 7.05 1.73 -8.48
C GLU A 133 5.85 1.49 -7.54
N ASP A 134 4.61 1.72 -7.99
CA ASP A 134 3.41 1.40 -7.22
C ASP A 134 3.35 -0.08 -6.85
N VAL A 135 3.61 -0.96 -7.82
CA VAL A 135 3.53 -2.41 -7.60
C VAL A 135 4.77 -2.96 -6.88
N TRP A 136 5.96 -2.50 -7.27
CA TRP A 136 7.21 -3.00 -6.70
C TRP A 136 7.35 -2.70 -5.21
N ASN A 137 6.96 -1.48 -4.82
CA ASN A 137 7.06 -1.04 -3.43
C ASN A 137 6.02 -1.70 -2.52
N MET A 138 4.99 -2.33 -3.09
CA MET A 138 3.95 -3.02 -2.33
C MET A 138 4.53 -4.06 -1.36
N GLY A 139 5.58 -4.78 -1.79
CA GLY A 139 6.25 -5.77 -0.94
C GLY A 139 6.79 -5.17 0.36
N VAL A 140 7.43 -3.99 0.29
CA VAL A 140 7.96 -3.30 1.47
C VAL A 140 6.83 -2.68 2.30
N LEU A 141 5.78 -2.19 1.64
CA LEU A 141 4.62 -1.62 2.34
C LEU A 141 3.88 -2.63 3.23
N THR A 142 4.00 -3.94 2.95
CA THR A 142 3.42 -4.97 3.85
C THR A 142 4.00 -4.93 5.25
N ASP A 143 5.21 -4.44 5.45
CA ASP A 143 5.84 -4.33 6.76
C ASP A 143 5.06 -3.38 7.70
N LEU A 144 4.31 -2.42 7.13
CA LEU A 144 3.46 -1.52 7.90
C LEU A 144 2.32 -2.26 8.63
N LEU A 145 1.93 -3.44 8.17
CA LEU A 145 0.88 -4.23 8.81
C LEU A 145 1.27 -4.64 10.22
N SER A 146 2.57 -4.81 10.50
CA SER A 146 3.08 -5.14 11.84
C SER A 146 2.75 -4.05 12.88
N ILE A 147 2.57 -2.80 12.45
CA ILE A 147 2.19 -1.69 13.35
C ILE A 147 0.76 -1.91 13.86
N SER A 148 -0.14 -2.43 13.02
CA SER A 148 -1.52 -2.71 13.43
C SER A 148 -1.62 -3.81 14.49
N ASP A 149 -0.65 -4.73 14.53
CA ASP A 149 -0.61 -5.83 15.49
C ASP A 149 -0.56 -5.34 16.95
N ILE A 150 0.02 -4.16 17.18
CA ILE A 150 0.05 -3.50 18.51
C ILE A 150 -1.39 -3.22 18.97
N PHE A 151 -2.23 -2.70 18.08
CA PHE A 151 -3.61 -2.29 18.39
C PHE A 151 -4.60 -3.47 18.34
N GLU A 152 -4.18 -4.58 17.75
CA GLU A 152 -4.93 -5.85 17.75
C GLU A 152 -4.51 -6.78 18.90
N TYR A 153 -3.70 -6.27 19.85
CA TYR A 153 -3.20 -7.01 21.01
C TYR A 153 -2.40 -8.28 20.65
N LYS A 154 -1.74 -8.27 19.51
CA LYS A 154 -0.89 -9.38 19.04
C LYS A 154 0.55 -9.25 19.56
N TYR A 155 0.69 -9.21 20.87
CA TYR A 155 1.98 -9.07 21.56
C TYR A 155 2.00 -9.86 22.86
N LYS A 156 3.18 -10.02 23.44
CA LYS A 156 3.38 -10.55 24.78
C LYS A 156 3.90 -9.45 25.68
N VAL A 157 3.32 -9.35 26.89
CA VAL A 157 3.90 -8.48 27.93
C VAL A 157 5.16 -9.13 28.44
N ASN A 158 6.27 -8.40 28.38
CA ASN A 158 7.59 -8.82 28.86
C ASN A 158 7.80 -8.43 30.32
N SER A 159 7.52 -7.17 30.62
CA SER A 159 7.64 -6.63 31.99
C SER A 159 6.74 -5.41 32.14
N TYR A 160 6.50 -5.05 33.38
CA TYR A 160 5.89 -3.78 33.73
C TYR A 160 6.53 -3.23 35.01
N GLU A 161 6.51 -1.90 35.14
CA GLU A 161 6.95 -1.20 36.33
C GLU A 161 6.10 0.07 36.55
N ILE A 162 5.99 0.47 37.82
CA ILE A 162 5.36 1.75 38.16
C ILE A 162 6.49 2.76 38.38
N HIS A 163 6.46 3.81 37.57
CA HIS A 163 7.41 4.89 37.64
C HIS A 163 6.77 6.12 38.29
N GLU A 164 7.41 6.67 39.33
CA GLU A 164 6.99 7.89 39.97
C GLU A 164 7.81 9.07 39.46
N TYR A 165 7.14 10.13 39.09
CA TYR A 165 7.78 11.37 38.68
C TYR A 165 7.05 12.59 39.22
N LYS A 166 7.73 13.73 39.29
CA LYS A 166 7.11 15.01 39.62
C LYS A 166 6.65 15.70 38.34
N ASN A 167 5.37 16.12 38.31
CA ASN A 167 4.87 16.95 37.24
C ASN A 167 5.45 18.38 37.34
N PHE A 168 5.04 19.25 36.39
CA PHE A 168 5.53 20.63 36.35
C PHE A 168 5.14 21.45 37.59
N ASP A 169 4.05 21.11 38.26
CA ASP A 169 3.53 21.77 39.46
C ASP A 169 4.17 21.22 40.75
N GLY A 170 5.02 20.19 40.63
CA GLY A 170 5.72 19.55 41.74
C GLY A 170 4.98 18.41 42.41
N ASP A 171 3.78 18.04 41.90
CA ASP A 171 2.99 16.93 42.42
C ASP A 171 3.57 15.59 41.97
N ILE A 172 3.51 14.58 42.83
CA ILE A 172 3.92 13.23 42.51
C ILE A 172 2.84 12.58 41.65
N GLN A 173 3.26 12.13 40.47
CA GLN A 173 2.45 11.39 39.52
C GLN A 173 3.03 9.96 39.38
N GLN A 174 2.17 9.03 39.00
CA GLN A 174 2.58 7.65 38.73
C GLN A 174 2.19 7.30 37.30
N GLU A 175 3.09 6.62 36.60
CA GLU A 175 2.83 6.04 35.28
C GLU A 175 3.17 4.55 35.29
N LEU A 176 2.41 3.78 34.51
CA LEU A 176 2.67 2.36 34.27
C LEU A 176 3.47 2.21 32.98
N LEU A 177 4.72 1.81 33.11
CA LEU A 177 5.56 1.43 31.97
C LEU A 177 5.36 -0.05 31.67
N VAL A 178 4.94 -0.37 30.46
CA VAL A 178 4.75 -1.75 30.01
C VAL A 178 5.67 -2.03 28.83
N SER A 179 6.56 -3.00 28.99
CA SER A 179 7.40 -3.52 27.92
C SER A 179 6.68 -4.69 27.24
N ILE A 180 6.57 -4.62 25.92
CA ILE A 180 5.94 -5.67 25.12
C ILE A 180 6.90 -6.24 24.09
N ILE A 181 6.72 -7.49 23.73
CA ILE A 181 7.42 -8.17 22.63
C ILE A 181 6.40 -8.39 21.51
N LEU A 182 6.68 -7.83 20.36
CA LEU A 182 5.88 -8.01 19.14
C LEU A 182 6.28 -9.29 18.42
N ASN A 183 5.35 -9.92 17.73
CA ASN A 183 5.62 -11.08 16.88
C ASN A 183 6.45 -10.69 15.65
N ASN A 184 6.20 -9.50 15.11
CA ASN A 184 6.91 -8.94 13.96
C ASN A 184 7.57 -7.62 14.36
N ALA A 185 8.75 -7.33 13.83
CA ALA A 185 9.40 -6.04 14.02
C ALA A 185 8.59 -4.93 13.34
N VAL A 186 8.43 -3.80 14.02
CA VAL A 186 7.86 -2.61 13.38
C VAL A 186 8.91 -1.92 12.53
N PRO A 187 8.55 -1.45 11.33
CA PRO A 187 9.52 -0.92 10.36
C PRO A 187 10.02 0.49 10.72
N VAL A 188 9.34 1.18 11.65
CA VAL A 188 9.66 2.57 12.03
C VAL A 188 9.51 2.76 13.53
N ASN A 189 10.30 3.68 14.09
CA ASN A 189 10.15 4.10 15.47
C ASN A 189 8.93 5.01 15.60
N ILE A 190 8.01 4.66 16.50
CA ILE A 190 6.80 5.41 16.75
C ILE A 190 6.84 5.94 18.17
N SER A 191 6.56 7.25 18.34
CA SER A 191 6.36 7.87 19.63
C SER A 191 5.07 8.69 19.58
N HIS A 192 4.14 8.39 20.47
CA HIS A 192 2.85 9.07 20.56
C HIS A 192 2.46 9.26 22.01
N ASN A 193 2.05 10.48 22.36
CA ASN A 193 1.51 10.80 23.67
C ASN A 193 -0.02 10.84 23.54
N PHE A 194 -0.70 10.04 24.35
CA PHE A 194 -2.16 10.13 24.50
C PHE A 194 -2.43 11.13 25.60
N ASN A 195 -3.07 12.25 25.25
CA ASN A 195 -3.56 13.25 26.21
C ASN A 195 -4.94 12.87 26.71
#